data_5ca800a06924243645a63f03056bdfbe
#
_entry.id   5ca800a06924243645a63f03056bdfbe
#
_cell.length_a   1.000
_cell.length_b   1.000
_cell.length_c   1.000
_cell.angle_alpha   90.00
_cell.angle_beta   90.00
_cell.angle_gamma   90.00
#
_symmetry.space_group_name_H-M   'P 1'
#
loop_
_entity.id
_entity.type
_entity.pdbx_description
1 polymer ?
#
loop_
_entity_poly.entity_id
_entity_poly.type
_entity_poly.pdbx_seq_one_letter_code
_entity_poly.pdbx_strand_id
1 'polypeptide(L)'
;KARIDKQRYEQELLDLENNRQEIINPYKNIKDLSGMLSNPLANLGVATQAAEMQIEQADISLANSLDVIRATGASAGGATALAQAALQSKQGVSANIEQQEAQNERLKAQGEQQLQRDKMSEAQRIQNARAAGDQFVFGAQEAREVASLDRTSDLLSQAEARQMQARADIYGAIGGTISGITGTVGSAAAAGYFDKPGAIGG
;
A
#
# COMPACT_ATOMS: atom_id res chain seq x y z
N LYS A 1 -18.71 45.07 16.53
CA LYS A 1 -17.53 44.25 16.81
C LYS A 1 -17.82 42.74 16.58
N ALA A 2 -18.76 42.13 17.32
CA ALA A 2 -19.04 40.68 17.24
C ALA A 2 -19.35 40.16 15.81
N ARG A 3 -19.99 40.96 14.96
CA ARG A 3 -20.33 40.59 13.58
C ARG A 3 -19.11 40.60 12.66
N ILE A 4 -18.17 41.50 12.88
CA ILE A 4 -16.91 41.59 12.13
C ILE A 4 -15.97 40.45 12.54
N ASP A 5 -15.92 40.15 13.83
CA ASP A 5 -15.09 39.07 14.36
C ASP A 5 -15.59 37.71 13.83
N LYS A 6 -16.92 37.48 13.73
CA LYS A 6 -17.51 36.29 13.15
C LYS A 6 -17.10 36.12 11.69
N GLN A 7 -17.24 37.16 10.86
CA GLN A 7 -16.85 37.10 9.45
C GLN A 7 -15.35 36.80 9.26
N ARG A 8 -14.50 37.35 10.11
CA ARG A 8 -13.05 37.07 10.07
C ARG A 8 -12.76 35.64 10.42
N TYR A 9 -13.39 35.08 11.45
CA TYR A 9 -13.20 33.64 11.79
C TYR A 9 -13.75 32.70 10.73
N GLU A 10 -14.88 33.04 10.09
CA GLU A 10 -15.42 32.26 8.98
C GLU A 10 -14.46 32.25 7.77
N GLN A 11 -13.85 33.39 7.44
CA GLN A 11 -12.84 33.46 6.38
C GLN A 11 -11.57 32.73 6.73
N GLU A 12 -11.06 32.86 7.94
CA GLU A 12 -9.87 32.14 8.41
C GLU A 12 -10.09 30.62 8.39
N LEU A 13 -11.31 30.18 8.71
CA LEU A 13 -11.69 28.76 8.65
C LEU A 13 -11.73 28.22 7.21
N LEU A 14 -12.29 29.00 6.27
CA LEU A 14 -12.31 28.68 4.86
C LEU A 14 -10.89 28.64 4.27
N ASP A 15 -10.03 29.57 4.66
CA ASP A 15 -8.63 29.61 4.23
C ASP A 15 -7.85 28.41 4.75
N LEU A 16 -8.08 28.00 6.01
CA LEU A 16 -7.49 26.78 6.59
C LEU A 16 -8.00 25.50 5.92
N GLU A 17 -9.27 25.47 5.50
CA GLU A 17 -9.84 24.33 4.76
C GLU A 17 -9.28 24.24 3.35
N ASN A 18 -9.18 25.37 2.66
CA ASN A 18 -8.64 25.42 1.30
C ASN A 18 -7.13 25.17 1.23
N ASN A 19 -6.38 25.54 2.27
CA ASN A 19 -4.93 25.34 2.37
C ASN A 19 -4.53 24.04 3.09
N ARG A 20 -5.45 23.10 3.30
CA ARG A 20 -5.12 21.80 3.89
C ARG A 20 -4.15 21.04 3.01
N GLN A 21 -3.14 20.44 3.64
CA GLN A 21 -2.20 19.57 2.96
C GLN A 21 -2.93 18.37 2.33
N GLU A 22 -2.53 18.02 1.10
CA GLU A 22 -3.00 16.82 0.42
C GLU A 22 -2.65 15.58 1.25
N ILE A 23 -3.57 14.61 1.31
CA ILE A 23 -3.28 13.31 1.92
C ILE A 23 -2.44 12.52 0.94
N ILE A 24 -1.17 12.35 1.30
CA ILE A 24 -0.22 11.61 0.46
C ILE A 24 -0.28 10.13 0.84
N ASN A 25 -0.58 9.27 -0.15
CA ASN A 25 -0.48 7.82 0.00
C ASN A 25 1.01 7.44 0.15
N PRO A 26 1.46 6.91 1.32
CA PRO A 26 2.85 6.55 1.54
C PRO A 26 3.33 5.41 0.64
N TYR A 27 2.42 4.63 0.07
CA TYR A 27 2.70 3.51 -0.81
C TYR A 27 2.54 3.84 -2.31
N LYS A 28 2.29 5.11 -2.66
CA LYS A 28 2.08 5.54 -4.06
C LYS A 28 3.23 5.16 -5.00
N ASN A 29 4.46 5.17 -4.47
CA ASN A 29 5.68 4.96 -5.24
C ASN A 29 6.28 3.56 -5.04
N ILE A 30 5.46 2.57 -4.66
CA ILE A 30 5.95 1.20 -4.53
C ILE A 30 6.41 0.67 -5.89
N LYS A 31 7.65 0.18 -5.92
CA LYS A 31 8.24 -0.36 -7.15
C LYS A 31 7.98 -1.85 -7.25
N ASP A 32 7.71 -2.29 -8.46
CA ASP A 32 7.66 -3.70 -8.82
C ASP A 32 9.10 -4.21 -9.05
N LEU A 33 9.52 -5.18 -8.26
CA LEU A 33 10.82 -5.80 -8.33
C LEU A 33 10.81 -7.12 -9.12
N SER A 34 9.67 -7.53 -9.68
CA SER A 34 9.51 -8.79 -10.42
C SER A 34 10.46 -8.91 -11.62
N GLY A 35 10.77 -7.78 -12.25
CA GLY A 35 11.73 -7.71 -13.36
C GLY A 35 13.20 -7.94 -12.97
N MET A 36 13.53 -7.85 -11.67
CA MET A 36 14.88 -8.13 -11.15
C MET A 36 15.05 -9.59 -10.76
N LEU A 37 13.96 -10.34 -10.67
CA LEU A 37 13.99 -11.77 -10.36
C LEU A 37 14.38 -12.54 -11.59
N SER A 38 15.36 -13.41 -11.45
CA SER A 38 15.85 -14.28 -12.52
C SER A 38 16.06 -15.72 -12.01
N ASN A 39 15.99 -16.67 -12.91
CA ASN A 39 16.33 -18.06 -12.59
C ASN A 39 17.86 -18.22 -12.66
N PRO A 40 18.57 -18.39 -11.51
CA PRO A 40 20.02 -18.57 -11.50
C PRO A 40 20.46 -19.88 -12.15
N LEU A 41 19.55 -20.85 -12.31
CA LEU A 41 19.80 -22.16 -12.89
C LEU A 41 19.51 -22.20 -14.40
N ALA A 42 19.08 -21.09 -15.01
CA ALA A 42 18.71 -21.04 -16.43
C ALA A 42 19.88 -21.40 -17.36
N ASN A 43 21.10 -21.06 -16.98
CA ASN A 43 22.31 -21.21 -17.81
C ASN A 43 23.17 -22.43 -17.41
N LEU A 44 22.59 -23.43 -16.76
CA LEU A 44 23.31 -24.65 -16.49
C LEU A 44 23.69 -25.35 -17.81
N GLY A 45 24.98 -25.58 -18.02
CA GLY A 45 25.52 -26.30 -19.14
C GLY A 45 26.03 -27.67 -18.72
N VAL A 46 26.25 -28.54 -19.70
CA VAL A 46 26.94 -29.82 -19.50
C VAL A 46 28.45 -29.57 -19.42
N ALA A 47 29.14 -30.29 -18.57
CA ALA A 47 30.60 -30.25 -18.49
C ALA A 47 31.21 -31.09 -19.63
N THR A 48 31.14 -30.59 -20.86
CA THR A 48 31.62 -31.29 -22.07
C THR A 48 33.14 -31.49 -22.08
N GLN A 49 33.88 -30.57 -21.46
CA GLN A 49 35.33 -30.60 -21.42
C GLN A 49 35.89 -31.87 -20.74
N ALA A 50 35.27 -32.34 -19.68
CA ALA A 50 35.67 -33.59 -19.03
C ALA A 50 35.34 -34.81 -19.89
N ALA A 51 34.23 -34.79 -20.63
CA ALA A 51 33.84 -35.85 -21.57
C ALA A 51 34.76 -35.89 -22.77
N GLU A 52 35.14 -34.74 -23.34
CA GLU A 52 36.12 -34.63 -24.44
C GLU A 52 37.47 -35.18 -24.04
N MET A 53 37.98 -34.85 -22.84
CA MET A 53 39.23 -35.43 -22.33
C MET A 53 39.17 -36.94 -22.15
N GLN A 54 38.05 -37.51 -21.70
CA GLN A 54 37.86 -38.94 -21.56
C GLN A 54 37.86 -39.66 -22.93
N ILE A 55 37.22 -39.06 -23.92
CA ILE A 55 37.21 -39.56 -25.31
C ILE A 55 38.62 -39.53 -25.88
N GLU A 56 39.34 -38.43 -25.73
CA GLU A 56 40.70 -38.26 -26.20
C GLU A 56 41.66 -39.28 -25.55
N GLN A 57 41.57 -39.48 -24.24
CA GLN A 57 42.36 -40.51 -23.53
C GLN A 57 42.03 -41.90 -23.98
N ALA A 58 40.74 -42.20 -24.25
CA ALA A 58 40.34 -43.50 -24.78
C ALA A 58 40.91 -43.74 -26.20
N ASP A 59 40.88 -42.71 -27.05
CA ASP A 59 41.42 -42.76 -28.42
C ASP A 59 42.95 -42.92 -28.42
N ILE A 60 43.67 -42.21 -27.55
CA ILE A 60 45.13 -42.37 -27.37
C ILE A 60 45.47 -43.79 -26.85
N SER A 61 44.75 -44.29 -25.87
CA SER A 61 44.93 -45.63 -25.32
C SER A 61 44.66 -46.72 -26.37
N LEU A 62 43.63 -46.51 -27.20
CA LEU A 62 43.30 -47.41 -28.32
C LEU A 62 44.41 -47.42 -29.37
N ALA A 63 44.92 -46.25 -29.77
CA ALA A 63 46.01 -46.10 -30.74
C ALA A 63 47.26 -46.81 -30.25
N ASN A 64 47.69 -46.56 -29.02
CA ASN A 64 48.85 -47.21 -28.41
C ASN A 64 48.69 -48.75 -28.34
N SER A 65 47.52 -49.26 -28.00
CA SER A 65 47.22 -50.66 -27.92
C SER A 65 47.22 -51.36 -29.28
N LEU A 66 46.72 -50.66 -30.33
CA LEU A 66 46.76 -51.12 -31.70
C LEU A 66 48.21 -51.22 -32.25
N ASP A 67 49.07 -50.29 -31.87
CA ASP A 67 50.48 -50.32 -32.26
C ASP A 67 51.21 -51.44 -31.59
N VAL A 68 50.93 -51.74 -30.33
CA VAL A 68 51.50 -52.98 -29.67
C VAL A 68 51.00 -54.26 -30.31
N ILE A 69 49.73 -54.36 -30.66
CA ILE A 69 49.17 -55.50 -31.36
C ILE A 69 49.84 -55.73 -32.73
N ARG A 70 50.06 -54.66 -33.46
CA ARG A 70 50.80 -54.70 -34.76
C ARG A 70 52.23 -55.12 -34.56
N ALA A 71 52.93 -54.60 -33.54
CA ALA A 71 54.34 -54.91 -33.29
C ALA A 71 54.55 -56.38 -32.83
N THR A 72 53.59 -56.96 -32.11
CA THR A 72 53.65 -58.31 -31.53
C THR A 72 53.09 -59.37 -32.44
N GLY A 73 52.47 -59.01 -33.60
CA GLY A 73 51.87 -60.02 -34.52
C GLY A 73 50.62 -60.70 -33.93
N ALA A 74 49.98 -60.12 -32.94
CA ALA A 74 48.82 -60.68 -32.27
C ALA A 74 47.62 -60.81 -33.25
N SER A 75 46.82 -61.85 -33.07
CA SER A 75 45.71 -62.19 -33.96
C SER A 75 44.61 -61.10 -34.03
N ALA A 76 43.83 -61.07 -35.11
CA ALA A 76 42.71 -60.20 -35.37
C ALA A 76 41.69 -60.14 -34.22
N GLY A 77 41.62 -61.13 -33.35
CA GLY A 77 40.74 -61.17 -32.18
C GLY A 77 41.07 -60.08 -31.11
N GLY A 78 42.35 -59.71 -30.94
CA GLY A 78 42.78 -58.68 -30.02
C GLY A 78 42.33 -57.29 -30.45
N ALA A 79 42.42 -57.02 -31.76
CA ALA A 79 41.94 -55.73 -32.32
C ALA A 79 40.42 -55.57 -32.20
N THR A 80 39.63 -56.62 -32.35
CA THR A 80 38.17 -56.60 -32.20
C THR A 80 37.78 -56.39 -30.77
N ALA A 81 38.42 -57.02 -29.79
CA ALA A 81 38.14 -56.78 -28.36
C ALA A 81 38.46 -55.40 -27.95
N LEU A 82 39.52 -54.78 -28.47
CA LEU A 82 39.91 -53.42 -28.18
C LEU A 82 38.94 -52.38 -28.79
N ALA A 83 38.46 -52.64 -30.02
CA ALA A 83 37.44 -51.81 -30.64
C ALA A 83 36.11 -51.84 -29.85
N GLN A 84 35.72 -53.01 -29.34
CA GLN A 84 34.55 -53.16 -28.48
C GLN A 84 34.71 -52.40 -27.15
N ALA A 85 35.86 -52.45 -26.50
CA ALA A 85 36.15 -51.70 -25.27
C ALA A 85 36.10 -50.20 -25.48
N ALA A 86 36.64 -49.70 -26.61
CA ALA A 86 36.56 -48.30 -26.98
C ALA A 86 35.12 -47.82 -27.25
N LEU A 87 34.32 -48.69 -27.92
CA LEU A 87 32.90 -48.39 -28.14
C LEU A 87 32.11 -48.31 -26.82
N GLN A 88 32.36 -49.25 -25.88
CA GLN A 88 31.76 -49.19 -24.55
C GLN A 88 32.16 -47.96 -23.75
N SER A 89 33.44 -47.55 -23.83
CA SER A 89 33.91 -46.31 -23.18
C SER A 89 33.19 -45.09 -23.74
N LYS A 90 33.06 -44.97 -25.06
CA LYS A 90 32.33 -43.86 -25.69
C LYS A 90 30.83 -43.87 -25.37
N GLN A 91 30.20 -45.02 -25.30
CA GLN A 91 28.82 -45.19 -24.85
C GLN A 91 28.65 -44.74 -23.39
N GLY A 92 29.58 -45.07 -22.50
CA GLY A 92 29.58 -44.63 -21.10
C GLY A 92 29.68 -43.11 -20.95
N VAL A 93 30.52 -42.47 -21.77
CA VAL A 93 30.62 -41.00 -21.80
C VAL A 93 29.31 -40.37 -22.29
N SER A 94 28.70 -40.91 -23.36
CA SER A 94 27.43 -40.44 -23.88
C SER A 94 26.32 -40.56 -22.84
N ALA A 95 26.22 -41.68 -22.15
CA ALA A 95 25.24 -41.88 -21.08
C ALA A 95 25.41 -40.90 -19.90
N ASN A 96 26.67 -40.60 -19.55
CA ASN A 96 26.96 -39.59 -18.51
C ASN A 96 26.51 -38.16 -18.93
N ILE A 97 26.73 -37.80 -20.21
CA ILE A 97 26.28 -36.50 -20.75
C ILE A 97 24.75 -36.44 -20.70
N GLU A 98 24.04 -37.45 -21.19
CA GLU A 98 22.58 -37.52 -21.17
C GLU A 98 22.03 -37.42 -19.73
N GLN A 99 22.69 -38.08 -18.77
CA GLN A 99 22.30 -37.99 -17.37
C GLN A 99 22.51 -36.59 -16.79
N GLN A 100 23.61 -35.93 -17.13
CA GLN A 100 23.86 -34.54 -16.72
C GLN A 100 22.84 -33.57 -17.37
N GLU A 101 22.51 -33.74 -18.63
CA GLU A 101 21.50 -32.95 -19.34
C GLU A 101 20.13 -33.12 -18.66
N ALA A 102 19.69 -34.35 -18.41
CA ALA A 102 18.43 -34.60 -17.72
C ALA A 102 18.40 -34.00 -16.30
N GLN A 103 19.53 -34.03 -15.60
CA GLN A 103 19.64 -33.39 -14.28
C GLN A 103 19.59 -31.87 -14.39
N ASN A 104 20.27 -31.25 -15.34
CA ASN A 104 20.28 -29.84 -15.59
C ASN A 104 18.89 -29.36 -16.01
N GLU A 105 18.14 -30.07 -16.81
CA GLU A 105 16.76 -29.75 -17.18
C GLU A 105 15.85 -29.76 -15.96
N ARG A 106 15.98 -30.72 -15.07
CA ARG A 106 15.24 -30.78 -13.81
C ARG A 106 15.55 -29.56 -12.92
N LEU A 107 16.83 -29.21 -12.81
CA LEU A 107 17.25 -28.03 -12.03
C LEU A 107 16.74 -26.72 -12.64
N LYS A 108 16.80 -26.60 -13.98
CA LYS A 108 16.21 -25.44 -14.69
C LYS A 108 14.71 -25.32 -14.42
N ALA A 109 13.97 -26.43 -14.50
CA ALA A 109 12.55 -26.47 -14.22
C ALA A 109 12.22 -26.12 -12.75
N GLN A 110 13.01 -26.60 -11.81
CA GLN A 110 12.88 -26.22 -10.40
C GLN A 110 13.16 -24.73 -10.17
N GLY A 111 14.20 -24.21 -10.82
CA GLY A 111 14.51 -22.78 -10.77
C GLY A 111 13.40 -21.91 -11.36
N GLU A 112 12.76 -22.38 -12.43
CA GLU A 112 11.63 -21.67 -13.02
C GLU A 112 10.39 -21.66 -12.11
N GLN A 113 10.09 -22.79 -11.47
CA GLN A 113 9.02 -22.87 -10.48
C GLN A 113 9.29 -21.94 -9.28
N GLN A 114 10.54 -21.84 -8.84
CA GLN A 114 10.90 -20.92 -7.77
C GLN A 114 10.72 -19.48 -8.20
N LEU A 115 11.21 -19.12 -9.39
CA LEU A 115 11.04 -17.81 -9.98
C LEU A 115 9.56 -17.39 -10.07
N GLN A 116 8.68 -18.30 -10.47
CA GLN A 116 7.25 -18.03 -10.53
C GLN A 116 6.65 -17.79 -9.15
N ARG A 117 7.05 -18.58 -8.14
CA ARG A 117 6.62 -18.34 -6.75
C ARG A 117 7.07 -16.99 -6.24
N ASP A 118 8.30 -16.61 -6.51
CA ASP A 118 8.88 -15.33 -6.08
C ASP A 118 8.16 -14.15 -6.76
N LYS A 119 7.84 -14.27 -8.05
CA LYS A 119 7.01 -13.28 -8.78
C LYS A 119 5.60 -13.16 -8.21
N MET A 120 4.96 -14.28 -7.85
CA MET A 120 3.64 -14.26 -7.19
C MET A 120 3.72 -13.59 -5.81
N SER A 121 4.75 -13.89 -5.03
CA SER A 121 4.99 -13.26 -3.73
C SER A 121 5.17 -11.74 -3.86
N GLU A 122 5.93 -11.31 -4.86
CA GLU A 122 6.14 -9.89 -5.16
C GLU A 122 4.83 -9.21 -5.58
N ALA A 123 4.01 -9.85 -6.41
CA ALA A 123 2.70 -9.33 -6.79
C ALA A 123 1.78 -9.19 -5.58
N GLN A 124 1.76 -10.17 -4.67
CA GLN A 124 1.01 -10.07 -3.42
C GLN A 124 1.52 -8.92 -2.52
N ARG A 125 2.84 -8.76 -2.42
CA ARG A 125 3.44 -7.65 -1.68
C ARG A 125 2.96 -6.30 -2.19
N ILE A 126 2.94 -6.12 -3.51
CA ILE A 126 2.47 -4.90 -4.16
C ILE A 126 0.96 -4.68 -3.92
N GLN A 127 0.14 -5.72 -4.06
CA GLN A 127 -1.29 -5.63 -3.80
C GLN A 127 -1.58 -5.24 -2.35
N ASN A 128 -0.92 -5.88 -1.39
CA ASN A 128 -1.09 -5.57 0.02
C ASN A 128 -0.66 -4.13 0.35
N ALA A 129 0.44 -3.68 -0.24
CA ALA A 129 0.91 -2.33 -0.04
C ALA A 129 -0.03 -1.28 -0.66
N ARG A 130 -0.60 -1.55 -1.84
CA ARG A 130 -1.62 -0.68 -2.44
C ARG A 130 -2.88 -0.63 -1.58
N ALA A 131 -3.38 -1.78 -1.14
CA ALA A 131 -4.54 -1.83 -0.26
C ALA A 131 -4.31 -1.08 1.07
N ALA A 132 -3.12 -1.22 1.67
CA ALA A 132 -2.74 -0.47 2.87
C ALA A 132 -2.67 1.04 2.59
N GLY A 133 -2.20 1.44 1.42
CA GLY A 133 -2.16 2.83 0.98
C GLY A 133 -3.56 3.43 0.80
N ASP A 134 -4.46 2.69 0.20
CA ASP A 134 -5.85 3.11 -0.02
C ASP A 134 -6.60 3.20 1.32
N GLN A 135 -6.40 2.24 2.22
CA GLN A 135 -6.94 2.31 3.59
C GLN A 135 -6.42 3.51 4.36
N PHE A 136 -5.13 3.83 4.23
CA PHE A 136 -4.54 5.01 4.88
C PHE A 136 -5.19 6.30 4.36
N VAL A 137 -5.34 6.45 3.05
CA VAL A 137 -5.97 7.63 2.44
C VAL A 137 -7.42 7.74 2.87
N PHE A 138 -8.18 6.64 2.80
CA PHE A 138 -9.58 6.58 3.22
C PHE A 138 -9.74 6.97 4.71
N GLY A 139 -8.98 6.34 5.60
CA GLY A 139 -9.04 6.64 7.03
C GLY A 139 -8.65 8.08 7.37
N ALA A 140 -7.68 8.66 6.66
CA ALA A 140 -7.30 10.04 6.84
C ALA A 140 -8.36 11.03 6.31
N GLN A 141 -9.08 10.67 5.23
CA GLN A 141 -10.21 11.44 4.71
C GLN A 141 -11.40 11.37 5.69
N GLU A 142 -11.76 10.19 6.14
CA GLU A 142 -12.83 9.98 7.12
C GLU A 142 -12.58 10.75 8.41
N ALA A 143 -11.35 10.69 8.95
CA ALA A 143 -10.98 11.46 10.13
C ALA A 143 -11.13 12.98 9.93
N ARG A 144 -10.81 13.48 8.72
CA ARG A 144 -11.02 14.91 8.38
C ARG A 144 -12.49 15.27 8.28
N GLU A 145 -13.32 14.39 7.69
CA GLU A 145 -14.76 14.60 7.57
C GLU A 145 -15.45 14.60 8.94
N VAL A 146 -15.11 13.63 9.79
CA VAL A 146 -15.63 13.57 11.17
C VAL A 146 -15.24 14.83 11.95
N ALA A 147 -13.98 15.27 11.89
CA ALA A 147 -13.55 16.49 12.55
C ALA A 147 -14.24 17.75 12.01
N SER A 148 -14.62 17.76 10.73
CA SER A 148 -15.41 18.85 10.13
C SER A 148 -16.86 18.83 10.60
N LEU A 149 -17.48 17.65 10.67
CA LEU A 149 -18.84 17.45 11.17
C LEU A 149 -18.96 17.84 12.64
N ASP A 150 -18.03 17.43 13.48
CA ASP A 150 -18.00 17.76 14.91
C ASP A 150 -17.93 19.29 15.09
N ARG A 151 -17.05 19.95 14.34
CA ARG A 151 -16.91 21.43 14.39
C ARG A 151 -18.18 22.14 13.94
N THR A 152 -18.83 21.63 12.89
CA THR A 152 -20.08 22.19 12.39
C THR A 152 -21.21 21.99 13.41
N SER A 153 -21.28 20.83 14.05
CA SER A 153 -22.24 20.52 15.12
C SER A 153 -22.06 21.43 16.33
N ASP A 154 -20.80 21.67 16.74
CA ASP A 154 -20.48 22.58 17.83
C ASP A 154 -20.89 24.04 17.52
N LEU A 155 -20.64 24.50 16.29
CA LEU A 155 -21.06 25.84 15.86
C LEU A 155 -22.58 25.98 15.81
N LEU A 156 -23.28 24.92 15.36
CA LEU A 156 -24.75 24.89 15.34
C LEU A 156 -25.32 24.99 16.76
N SER A 157 -24.83 24.17 17.68
CA SER A 157 -25.28 24.17 19.08
C SER A 157 -25.01 25.50 19.78
N GLN A 158 -23.87 26.15 19.51
CA GLN A 158 -23.57 27.51 20.01
C GLN A 158 -24.51 28.55 19.41
N ALA A 159 -24.85 28.45 18.12
CA ALA A 159 -25.77 29.34 17.45
C ALA A 159 -27.19 29.23 18.04
N GLU A 160 -27.65 28.02 18.29
CA GLU A 160 -28.95 27.75 18.93
C GLU A 160 -28.98 28.27 20.36
N ALA A 161 -27.94 28.05 21.15
CA ALA A 161 -27.84 28.60 22.50
C ALA A 161 -27.93 30.15 22.52
N ARG A 162 -27.20 30.83 21.61
CA ARG A 162 -27.25 32.27 21.45
C ARG A 162 -28.64 32.75 21.03
N GLN A 163 -29.32 32.01 20.16
CA GLN A 163 -30.69 32.36 19.72
C GLN A 163 -31.69 32.23 20.90
N MET A 164 -31.56 31.20 21.71
CA MET A 164 -32.38 31.04 22.92
C MET A 164 -32.12 32.16 23.93
N GLN A 165 -30.86 32.49 24.15
CA GLN A 165 -30.48 33.63 25.03
C GLN A 165 -31.09 34.96 24.55
N ALA A 166 -30.94 35.28 23.25
CA ALA A 166 -31.50 36.46 22.66
C ALA A 166 -33.04 36.54 22.80
N ARG A 167 -33.73 35.40 22.66
CA ARG A 167 -35.19 35.33 22.90
C ARG A 167 -35.52 35.58 24.37
N ALA A 168 -34.78 34.96 25.28
CA ALA A 168 -34.96 35.19 26.73
C ALA A 168 -34.74 36.65 27.12
N ASP A 169 -33.73 37.30 26.57
CA ASP A 169 -33.43 38.70 26.79
C ASP A 169 -34.57 39.63 26.28
N ILE A 170 -35.15 39.32 25.10
CA ILE A 170 -36.31 40.01 24.55
C ILE A 170 -37.53 39.87 25.48
N TYR A 171 -37.84 38.64 25.90
CA TYR A 171 -38.96 38.40 26.81
C TYR A 171 -38.76 39.04 28.17
N GLY A 172 -37.53 39.03 28.69
CA GLY A 172 -37.16 39.73 29.91
C GLY A 172 -37.34 41.26 29.81
N ALA A 173 -36.90 41.83 28.71
CA ALA A 173 -37.06 43.24 28.44
C ALA A 173 -38.54 43.67 28.31
N ILE A 174 -39.36 42.86 27.61
CA ILE A 174 -40.81 43.13 27.48
C ILE A 174 -41.51 42.97 28.83
N GLY A 175 -41.20 41.92 29.58
CA GLY A 175 -41.76 41.71 30.92
C GLY A 175 -41.38 42.80 31.90
N GLY A 176 -40.13 43.27 31.85
CA GLY A 176 -39.67 44.39 32.67
C GLY A 176 -40.35 45.74 32.35
N THR A 177 -40.59 46.01 31.07
CA THR A 177 -41.31 47.22 30.66
C THR A 177 -42.80 47.21 31.08
N ILE A 178 -43.45 46.04 30.97
CA ILE A 178 -44.86 45.91 31.42
C ILE A 178 -44.94 46.04 32.94
N SER A 179 -44.04 45.48 33.70
CA SER A 179 -44.01 45.67 35.18
C SER A 179 -43.71 47.04 35.58
N GLY A 180 -42.86 47.80 34.86
CA GLY A 180 -42.58 49.17 35.07
C GLY A 180 -43.81 50.07 34.84
N ILE A 181 -44.60 49.81 33.80
CA ILE A 181 -45.80 50.54 33.46
C ILE A 181 -46.92 50.29 34.51
N THR A 182 -47.09 49.07 34.91
CA THR A 182 -48.09 48.71 35.96
C THR A 182 -47.70 49.30 37.34
N GLY A 183 -46.40 49.34 37.66
CA GLY A 183 -45.89 49.95 38.88
C GLY A 183 -46.09 51.45 38.94
N THR A 184 -45.87 52.17 37.82
CA THR A 184 -46.08 53.63 37.77
C THR A 184 -47.55 54.03 37.79
N VAL A 185 -48.44 53.24 37.18
CA VAL A 185 -49.88 53.46 37.21
C VAL A 185 -50.41 53.16 38.62
N GLY A 186 -49.93 52.05 39.26
CA GLY A 186 -50.31 51.68 40.63
C GLY A 186 -49.86 52.75 41.67
N SER A 187 -48.64 53.33 41.53
CA SER A 187 -48.13 54.34 42.41
C SER A 187 -48.84 55.70 42.21
N ALA A 188 -49.25 56.07 41.01
CA ALA A 188 -50.04 57.25 40.73
C ALA A 188 -51.47 57.19 41.34
N ALA A 189 -52.10 56.01 41.32
CA ALA A 189 -53.39 55.77 41.95
C ALA A 189 -53.28 55.75 43.46
N ALA A 190 -52.21 55.23 44.06
CA ALA A 190 -51.97 55.28 45.49
C ALA A 190 -51.63 56.70 46.03
N ALA A 191 -51.07 57.56 45.16
CA ALA A 191 -50.78 58.95 45.51
C ALA A 191 -52.00 59.89 45.39
N GLY A 192 -53.18 59.39 45.10
CA GLY A 192 -54.42 60.22 45.08
C GLY A 192 -54.52 61.20 43.92
N TYR A 193 -53.79 61.02 42.87
CA TYR A 193 -53.76 61.97 41.72
C TYR A 193 -55.08 62.01 40.93
N PHE A 194 -55.95 61.02 41.13
CA PHE A 194 -57.21 60.85 40.41
C PHE A 194 -58.46 61.22 41.31
N ASP A 195 -58.22 61.61 42.56
CA ASP A 195 -59.33 61.86 43.51
C ASP A 195 -59.46 63.36 43.83
N LYS A 196 -59.49 64.19 42.79
CA LYS A 196 -59.95 65.58 42.92
C LYS A 196 -61.27 65.76 42.17
N PRO A 197 -62.43 65.76 42.82
CA PRO A 197 -63.64 66.19 42.19
C PRO A 197 -63.54 67.68 41.87
N GLY A 198 -63.74 68.01 40.57
CA GLY A 198 -63.76 69.39 40.13
C GLY A 198 -64.82 70.14 40.87
N ALA A 199 -64.39 71.17 41.58
CA ALA A 199 -65.30 72.18 42.10
C ALA A 199 -65.80 73.00 40.91
N ILE A 200 -67.03 72.74 40.48
CA ILE A 200 -67.83 73.68 39.69
C ILE A 200 -68.68 74.39 40.72
N GLY A 201 -68.44 75.63 40.85
CA GLY A 201 -69.24 76.49 41.70
C GLY A 201 -69.21 77.95 41.26
N GLY A 202 -70.38 78.39 40.80
CA GLY A 202 -70.83 79.76 40.84
C GLY A 202 -70.34 80.68 39.76
#